data_46eab4d4355d6f56a837b0366c01d953
#
_entry.id   46eab4d4355d6f56a837b0366c01d953
#
_cell.length_a   1.000
_cell.length_b   1.000
_cell.length_c   1.000
_cell.angle_alpha   90.00
_cell.angle_beta   90.00
_cell.angle_gamma   90.00
#
_symmetry.space_group_name_H-M   'P 1'
#
loop_
_entity.id
_entity.type
_entity.pdbx_description
1 polymer ?
#
loop_
_entity_poly.entity_id
_entity_poly.type
_entity_poly.pdbx_seq_one_letter_code
_entity_poly.pdbx_strand_id
1 'polypeptide(L)' 'MGDFKEMQRNYGGKFVAILNEEKVVATGSTFNETLHKLQGMKLVNKAGLSIRFIRPINHAGLM' A
#
# COMPACT_ATOMS: atom_id res chain seq x y z
N MET A 1 -9.53 5.22 -12.55
CA MET A 1 -9.22 5.67 -11.45
C MET A 1 -9.15 4.69 -10.38
N GLY A 2 -8.25 4.81 -9.64
CA GLY A 2 -8.01 3.92 -8.60
C GLY A 2 -9.13 3.97 -7.65
N ASP A 3 -9.70 2.88 -7.46
CA ASP A 3 -10.78 2.83 -6.63
C ASP A 3 -10.32 2.46 -5.26
N PHE A 4 -10.59 3.29 -4.29
CA PHE A 4 -10.19 3.02 -2.93
C PHE A 4 -10.79 1.71 -2.42
N LYS A 5 -12.02 1.43 -2.83
CA LYS A 5 -12.65 0.18 -2.43
C LYS A 5 -11.92 -1.03 -3.00
N GLU A 6 -11.44 -0.89 -4.21
CA GLU A 6 -10.70 -1.97 -4.83
C GLU A 6 -9.38 -2.18 -4.12
N MET A 7 -8.73 -1.11 -3.69
CA MET A 7 -7.51 -1.24 -2.94
C MET A 7 -7.76 -1.91 -1.60
N GLN A 8 -8.86 -1.57 -0.95
CA GLN A 8 -9.19 -2.23 0.31
C GLN A 8 -9.43 -3.71 0.11
N ARG A 9 -10.05 -4.07 -0.99
CA ARG A 9 -10.33 -5.47 -1.26
C ARG A 9 -9.05 -6.25 -1.51
N ASN A 10 -8.12 -5.67 -2.24
CA ASN A 10 -6.90 -6.37 -2.62
C ASN A 10 -5.79 -6.25 -1.58
N TYR A 11 -5.72 -5.13 -0.87
CA TYR A 11 -4.61 -4.86 0.02
C TYR A 11 -5.04 -4.50 1.43
N GLY A 12 -6.27 -4.79 1.80
CA GLY A 12 -6.75 -4.44 3.13
C GLY A 12 -5.88 -5.02 4.22
N GLY A 13 -5.54 -4.19 5.19
CA GLY A 13 -4.67 -4.62 6.27
C GLY A 13 -3.20 -4.64 5.94
N LYS A 14 -2.82 -4.06 4.81
CA LYS A 14 -1.42 -4.06 4.41
C LYS A 14 -0.93 -2.65 4.12
N PHE A 15 0.38 -2.50 4.15
CA PHE A 15 1.00 -1.26 3.73
C PHE A 15 1.28 -1.33 2.24
N VAL A 16 1.03 -0.23 1.54
CA VAL A 16 1.14 -0.18 0.09
C VAL A 16 2.03 0.98 -0.29
N ALA A 17 3.01 0.73 -1.13
CA ALA A 17 3.86 1.78 -1.65
C ALA A 17 3.33 2.16 -3.03
N ILE A 18 3.03 3.43 -3.21
CA ILE A 18 2.42 3.95 -4.42
C ILE A 18 3.33 4.99 -5.04
N LEU A 19 3.59 4.86 -6.32
CA LEU A 19 4.42 5.79 -7.03
C LEU A 19 3.56 6.72 -7.86
N ASN A 20 3.76 8.02 -7.69
CA ASN A 20 3.04 9.08 -8.41
C ASN A 20 1.53 8.96 -8.22
N GLU A 21 1.14 8.35 -7.11
CA GLU A 21 -0.27 8.22 -6.75
C GLU A 21 -1.10 7.44 -7.76
N GLU A 22 -0.47 6.63 -8.57
CA GLU A 22 -1.23 5.83 -9.49
C GLU A 22 -0.72 4.41 -9.64
N LYS A 23 0.48 4.11 -9.23
CA LYS A 23 1.00 2.77 -9.45
C LYS A 23 1.46 2.14 -8.14
N VAL A 24 0.90 1.00 -7.80
CA VAL A 24 1.34 0.25 -6.64
C VAL A 24 2.60 -0.50 -7.01
N VAL A 25 3.70 -0.22 -6.32
CA VAL A 25 4.98 -0.83 -6.64
C VAL A 25 5.42 -1.87 -5.62
N ALA A 26 4.86 -1.82 -4.42
CA ALA A 26 5.21 -2.81 -3.40
C ALA A 26 4.13 -2.87 -2.34
N THR A 27 4.03 -3.99 -1.67
CA THR A 27 3.11 -4.14 -0.55
C THR A 27 3.80 -4.97 0.53
N GLY A 28 3.34 -4.82 1.75
CA GLY A 28 3.87 -5.63 2.84
C GLY A 28 2.94 -5.61 4.02
N SER A 29 3.11 -6.57 4.91
CA SER A 29 2.29 -6.66 6.11
C SER A 29 2.68 -5.61 7.13
N THR A 30 3.91 -5.12 7.09
CA THR A 30 4.36 -4.07 7.98
C THR A 30 5.03 -2.99 7.17
N PHE A 31 5.20 -1.83 7.81
CA PHE A 31 5.88 -0.73 7.16
C PHE A 31 7.32 -1.14 6.83
N ASN A 32 7.99 -1.80 7.76
CA ASN A 32 9.37 -2.22 7.54
C ASN A 32 9.48 -3.20 6.38
N GLU A 33 8.54 -4.10 6.29
CA GLU A 33 8.58 -5.08 5.20
C GLU A 33 8.42 -4.37 3.84
N THR A 34 7.50 -3.43 3.77
CA THR A 34 7.30 -2.68 2.54
C THR A 34 8.55 -1.87 2.20
N LEU A 35 9.12 -1.23 3.20
CA LEU A 35 10.31 -0.43 3.00
C LEU A 35 11.48 -1.29 2.52
N HIS A 36 11.61 -2.48 3.09
CA HIS A 36 12.66 -3.40 2.70
C HIS A 36 12.54 -3.79 1.23
N LYS A 37 11.32 -4.01 0.78
CA LYS A 37 11.09 -4.31 -0.64
C LYS A 37 11.48 -3.14 -1.53
N LEU A 38 11.17 -1.93 -1.08
CA LEU A 38 11.52 -0.75 -1.85
C LEU A 38 13.03 -0.56 -1.93
N GLN A 39 13.74 -0.90 -0.86
CA GLN A 39 15.20 -0.83 -0.88
C GLN A 39 15.77 -1.78 -1.92
N GLY A 40 15.21 -2.97 -2.01
CA GLY A 40 15.65 -3.93 -3.00
C GLY A 40 15.41 -3.47 -4.42
N MET A 41 14.39 -2.64 -4.62
CA MET A 41 14.08 -2.09 -5.92
C MET A 41 14.72 -0.73 -6.15
N LYS A 42 15.45 -0.22 -5.15
CA LYS A 42 16.10 1.08 -5.22
C LYS A 42 15.10 2.20 -5.43
N LEU A 43 13.92 2.05 -4.84
CA LEU A 43 12.87 3.05 -4.97
C LEU A 43 12.66 3.85 -3.70
N VAL A 44 13.40 3.55 -2.65
CA VAL A 44 13.12 4.14 -1.35
C VAL A 44 13.24 5.67 -1.36
N ASN A 45 14.07 6.21 -2.23
CA ASN A 45 14.23 7.66 -2.31
C ASN A 45 13.61 8.25 -3.57
N LYS A 46 12.75 7.49 -4.23
CA LYS A 46 12.17 7.95 -5.46
C LYS A 46 11.17 9.06 -5.23
N ALA A 47 11.26 10.11 -6.01
CA ALA A 47 10.30 11.20 -5.90
C ALA A 47 8.92 10.70 -6.27
N GLY A 48 7.92 11.14 -5.55
CA GLY A 48 6.55 10.71 -5.82
C GLY A 48 6.16 9.43 -5.14
N LEU A 49 7.07 8.83 -4.38
CA LEU A 49 6.75 7.60 -3.68
C LEU A 49 6.06 7.89 -2.36
N SER A 50 5.01 7.16 -2.07
CA SER A 50 4.32 7.25 -0.78
C SER A 50 4.01 5.86 -0.27
N ILE A 51 4.00 5.71 1.03
CA ILE A 51 3.61 4.45 1.65
C ILE A 51 2.38 4.73 2.49
N ARG A 52 1.34 3.95 2.28
CA ARG A 52 0.08 4.14 2.99
C ARG A 52 -0.39 2.83 3.58
N PHE A 53 -1.10 2.93 4.68
CA PHE A 53 -1.72 1.75 5.26
C PHE A 53 -3.15 1.69 4.75
N ILE A 54 -3.55 0.54 4.19
CA ILE A 54 -4.88 0.36 3.67
C ILE A 54 -5.71 -0.35 4.72
N ARG A 55 -6.75 0.29 5.20
CA ARG A 55 -7.61 -0.31 6.19
C ARG A 55 -8.33 -1.49 5.61
N PRO A 56 -8.44 -2.57 6.36
CA PRO A 56 -9.22 -3.71 5.87
C PRO A 56 -10.70 -3.38 5.90
N ILE A 57 -11.44 -4.04 5.03
CA ILE A 57 -12.88 -3.92 5.06
C ILE A 57 -13.38 -4.64 6.28
N ASN A 58 -14.08 -3.92 7.14
CA ASN A 58 -14.49 -4.50 8.40
C ASN A 58 -15.98 -4.79 8.39
N HIS A 59 -16.31 -6.00 8.04
CA HIS A 59 -17.70 -6.38 7.98
C HIS A 59 -18.33 -6.50 9.35
N ALA A 60 -17.55 -6.90 10.29
CA ALA A 60 -18.10 -7.04 11.63
C ALA A 60 -18.57 -5.72 12.17
N GLY A 61 -17.88 -4.68 11.82
CA GLY A 61 -18.27 -3.38 12.31
C GLY A 61 -19.54 -2.86 11.67
N LEU A 62 -19.96 -3.51 10.64
CA LEU A 62 -21.14 -3.06 9.98
C LEU A 62 -22.39 -3.57 10.58
N MET A 63 -22.21 -4.48 11.38
CA MET A 63 -23.33 -5.07 11.89
C MET A 63 -23.94 -4.41 12.88
#